data_274b78aaafb9ca2afca77b3c60f99112
#
_entry.id   274b78aaafb9ca2afca77b3c60f99112
#
_cell.length_a   1.000
_cell.length_b   1.000
_cell.length_c   1.000
_cell.angle_alpha   90.00
_cell.angle_beta   90.00
_cell.angle_gamma   90.00
#
_symmetry.space_group_name_H-M   'P 1'
#
loop_
_entity.id
_entity.type
_entity.pdbx_description
1 polymer ?
#
loop_
_entity_poly.entity_id
_entity_poly.type
_entity_poly.pdbx_seq_one_letter_code
_entity_poly.pdbx_strand_id
1 'polypeptide(L)'
;MWDNFIIAKAIRTVPRNYTFPLPDAHVESTLRGAIYDPYIRQIVWEGLLGSWSDDLLSWPNCPSAPLMTSNPTQYPLGIPPTDDDTVCPYFWAKPIHALNCEIVWPPALDSDDHPAIELDTPEYAGRIEEEMLVGKLLAMGGIRMAAVLNTIFGDPAEGEELLNLESIGI
;
A
#
# COMPACT_ATOMS: atom_id res chain seq x y z
N MET A 1 -14.07 9.76 -5.76
CA MET A 1 -14.40 8.33 -5.78
C MET A 1 -13.37 7.49 -5.00
N TRP A 2 -12.10 7.56 -5.35
CA TRP A 2 -11.04 6.74 -4.73
C TRP A 2 -10.83 7.00 -3.23
N ASP A 3 -10.83 8.24 -2.82
CA ASP A 3 -10.53 8.69 -1.46
C ASP A 3 -11.71 8.58 -0.48
N ASN A 4 -12.92 8.34 -0.98
CA ASN A 4 -14.11 8.23 -0.13
C ASN A 4 -14.98 7.03 -0.47
N PHE A 5 -15.44 6.93 -1.72
CA PHE A 5 -16.49 5.96 -2.06
C PHE A 5 -15.98 4.52 -1.98
N ILE A 6 -14.82 4.23 -2.56
CA ILE A 6 -14.25 2.87 -2.61
C ILE A 6 -13.92 2.39 -1.19
N ILE A 7 -13.28 3.23 -0.38
CA ILE A 7 -12.96 2.90 1.01
C ILE A 7 -14.24 2.70 1.84
N ALA A 8 -15.21 3.60 1.71
CA ALA A 8 -16.47 3.48 2.42
C ALA A 8 -17.27 2.24 2.00
N LYS A 9 -17.22 1.86 0.71
CA LYS A 9 -17.81 0.63 0.20
C LYS A 9 -17.09 -0.59 0.81
N ALA A 10 -15.76 -0.64 0.75
CA ALA A 10 -14.97 -1.72 1.31
C ALA A 10 -15.28 -1.94 2.81
N ILE A 11 -15.27 -0.88 3.63
CA ILE A 11 -15.60 -0.98 5.06
C ILE A 11 -16.99 -1.54 5.31
N ARG A 12 -17.97 -1.28 4.41
CA ARG A 12 -19.35 -1.74 4.57
C ARG A 12 -19.60 -3.15 4.05
N THR A 13 -18.84 -3.58 3.03
CA THR A 13 -19.04 -4.85 2.34
C THR A 13 -18.21 -5.99 2.91
N VAL A 14 -17.12 -5.68 3.62
CA VAL A 14 -16.32 -6.71 4.30
C VAL A 14 -17.20 -7.53 5.25
N PRO A 15 -17.15 -8.85 5.17
CA PRO A 15 -17.90 -9.72 6.07
C PRO A 15 -17.55 -9.45 7.53
N ARG A 16 -18.57 -9.21 8.37
CA ARG A 16 -18.37 -8.94 9.81
C ARG A 16 -17.87 -10.12 10.63
N ASN A 17 -17.73 -11.27 10.00
CA ASN A 17 -17.17 -12.47 10.62
C ASN A 17 -15.63 -12.53 10.61
N TYR A 18 -14.95 -11.50 10.11
CA TYR A 18 -13.53 -11.30 10.36
C TYR A 18 -13.31 -10.98 11.84
N THR A 19 -13.26 -12.03 12.65
CA THR A 19 -13.09 -11.94 14.12
C THR A 19 -11.83 -12.60 14.61
N PHE A 20 -10.99 -13.09 13.70
CA PHE A 20 -9.70 -13.69 14.04
C PHE A 20 -8.83 -12.66 14.76
N PRO A 21 -8.32 -12.99 15.97
CA PRO A 21 -7.48 -12.07 16.71
C PRO A 21 -6.20 -11.74 15.93
N LEU A 22 -5.77 -10.49 16.01
CA LEU A 22 -4.49 -10.08 15.45
C LEU A 22 -3.33 -10.62 16.31
N PRO A 23 -2.17 -10.87 15.70
CA PRO A 23 -1.00 -11.37 16.44
C PRO A 23 -0.57 -10.46 17.59
N ASP A 24 -0.66 -9.14 17.40
CA ASP A 24 -0.31 -8.16 18.42
C ASP A 24 -1.51 -7.82 19.31
N ALA A 25 -1.36 -8.04 20.63
CA ALA A 25 -2.42 -7.82 21.61
C ALA A 25 -2.80 -6.34 21.79
N HIS A 26 -1.85 -5.41 21.60
CA HIS A 26 -2.11 -3.98 21.71
C HIS A 26 -2.94 -3.50 20.53
N VAL A 27 -2.54 -3.89 19.31
CA VAL A 27 -3.29 -3.59 18.08
C VAL A 27 -4.69 -4.22 18.17
N GLU A 28 -4.79 -5.47 18.61
CA GLU A 28 -6.07 -6.17 18.82
C GLU A 28 -7.00 -5.38 19.77
N SER A 29 -6.49 -4.91 20.89
CA SER A 29 -7.29 -4.17 21.87
C SER A 29 -7.76 -2.82 21.35
N THR A 30 -6.92 -2.14 20.59
CA THR A 30 -7.21 -0.83 20.00
C THR A 30 -8.21 -0.91 18.85
N LEU A 31 -8.14 -1.98 18.06
CA LEU A 31 -8.99 -2.17 16.90
C LEU A 31 -10.42 -2.59 17.28
N ARG A 32 -10.58 -3.30 18.38
CA ARG A 32 -11.86 -3.92 18.79
C ARG A 32 -12.98 -2.90 18.92
N GLY A 33 -14.02 -3.10 18.13
CA GLY A 33 -15.21 -2.24 18.13
C GLY A 33 -15.08 -0.98 17.24
N ALA A 34 -13.96 -0.76 16.59
CA ALA A 34 -13.83 0.28 15.58
C ALA A 34 -14.70 -0.05 14.34
N ILE A 35 -15.25 0.98 13.69
CA ILE A 35 -16.10 0.79 12.50
C ILE A 35 -15.37 0.11 11.35
N TYR A 36 -14.05 0.28 11.27
CA TYR A 36 -13.17 -0.29 10.26
C TYR A 36 -12.52 -1.60 10.69
N ASP A 37 -12.84 -2.12 11.88
CA ASP A 37 -12.26 -3.35 12.45
C ASP A 37 -12.25 -4.53 11.46
N PRO A 38 -13.39 -4.95 10.86
CA PRO A 38 -13.38 -6.08 9.92
C PRO A 38 -12.49 -5.83 8.70
N TYR A 39 -12.45 -4.60 8.19
CA TYR A 39 -11.64 -4.24 7.03
C TYR A 39 -10.14 -4.31 7.32
N ILE A 40 -9.70 -3.84 8.48
CA ILE A 40 -8.29 -3.96 8.88
C ILE A 40 -7.90 -5.42 9.08
N ARG A 41 -8.77 -6.25 9.69
CA ARG A 41 -8.52 -7.68 9.82
C ARG A 41 -8.40 -8.37 8.47
N GLN A 42 -9.24 -8.02 7.51
CA GLN A 42 -9.11 -8.53 6.15
C GLN A 42 -7.77 -8.17 5.54
N ILE A 43 -7.34 -6.91 5.62
CA ILE A 43 -6.03 -6.46 5.13
C ILE A 43 -4.90 -7.29 5.76
N VAL A 44 -4.96 -7.52 7.08
CA VAL A 44 -3.93 -8.30 7.77
C VAL A 44 -3.96 -9.77 7.32
N TRP A 45 -5.10 -10.44 7.40
CA TRP A 45 -5.15 -11.88 7.19
C TRP A 45 -5.09 -12.29 5.72
N GLU A 46 -5.85 -11.64 4.84
CA GLU A 46 -5.84 -11.97 3.40
C GLU A 46 -4.69 -11.31 2.66
N GLY A 47 -4.28 -10.14 3.11
CA GLY A 47 -3.21 -9.35 2.50
C GLY A 47 -1.83 -9.66 3.09
N LEU A 48 -1.53 -9.11 4.27
CA LEU A 48 -0.18 -9.14 4.84
C LEU A 48 0.29 -10.55 5.17
N LEU A 49 -0.55 -11.37 5.77
CA LEU A 49 -0.23 -12.76 6.12
C LEU A 49 -0.58 -13.75 5.00
N GLY A 50 -1.23 -13.30 3.95
CA GLY A 50 -1.66 -14.07 2.79
C GLY A 50 -0.99 -13.62 1.51
N SER A 51 -1.77 -13.01 0.63
CA SER A 51 -1.41 -12.74 -0.78
C SER A 51 -0.17 -11.86 -0.99
N TRP A 52 0.23 -11.05 0.00
CA TRP A 52 1.35 -10.11 -0.12
C TRP A 52 2.54 -10.47 0.77
N SER A 53 2.49 -11.61 1.46
CA SER A 53 3.54 -12.01 2.41
C SER A 53 4.95 -11.98 1.82
N ASP A 54 5.11 -12.43 0.58
CA ASP A 54 6.40 -12.47 -0.11
C ASP A 54 6.93 -11.08 -0.50
N ASP A 55 6.04 -10.09 -0.62
CA ASP A 55 6.37 -8.73 -1.05
C ASP A 55 6.74 -7.80 0.11
N LEU A 56 6.32 -8.10 1.34
CA LEU A 56 6.33 -7.18 2.48
C LEU A 56 7.71 -6.56 2.74
N LEU A 57 8.74 -7.39 2.72
CA LEU A 57 10.11 -6.94 2.98
C LEU A 57 10.66 -6.01 1.90
N SER A 58 10.09 -6.06 0.70
CA SER A 58 10.49 -5.19 -0.41
C SER A 58 9.87 -3.80 -0.35
N TRP A 59 8.72 -3.65 0.30
CA TRP A 59 7.95 -2.41 0.28
C TRP A 59 8.63 -1.19 0.90
N PRO A 60 9.33 -1.31 2.05
CA PRO A 60 10.05 -0.20 2.65
C PRO A 60 11.42 0.05 2.02
N ASN A 61 11.94 -0.92 1.24
CA ASN A 61 13.29 -0.83 0.72
C ASN A 61 13.47 0.35 -0.23
N CYS A 62 14.60 1.03 -0.07
CA CYS A 62 15.11 2.01 -1.00
C CYS A 62 16.30 1.42 -1.79
N PRO A 63 16.48 1.77 -3.05
CA PRO A 63 17.65 1.31 -3.81
C PRO A 63 18.92 1.90 -3.20
N SER A 64 19.89 1.05 -2.91
CA SER A 64 21.18 1.42 -2.28
C SER A 64 22.11 2.23 -3.20
N ALA A 65 21.76 2.45 -4.46
CA ALA A 65 22.51 3.27 -5.38
C ALA A 65 21.68 4.48 -5.80
N PRO A 66 22.29 5.67 -5.90
CA PRO A 66 21.60 6.78 -6.53
C PRO A 66 21.16 6.32 -7.91
N LEU A 67 19.90 6.53 -8.26
CA LEU A 67 19.38 6.38 -9.62
C LEU A 67 20.04 7.42 -10.55
N MET A 68 21.36 7.50 -10.47
CA MET A 68 22.22 8.23 -11.36
C MET A 68 22.27 7.49 -12.70
N THR A 69 21.11 7.31 -13.32
CA THR A 69 21.13 7.14 -14.77
C THR A 69 21.48 8.51 -15.32
N SER A 70 22.69 8.59 -15.80
CA SER A 70 23.36 9.76 -16.39
C SER A 70 22.66 10.32 -17.64
N ASN A 71 21.37 10.16 -17.77
CA ASN A 71 20.61 10.61 -18.91
C ASN A 71 19.66 11.77 -18.48
N PRO A 72 20.10 13.04 -18.61
CA PRO A 72 19.31 14.20 -18.19
C PRO A 72 17.98 14.34 -18.96
N THR A 73 17.82 13.63 -20.06
CA THR A 73 16.57 13.62 -20.84
C THR A 73 15.45 12.79 -20.21
N GLN A 74 15.75 12.04 -19.16
CA GLN A 74 14.77 11.18 -18.48
C GLN A 74 13.96 11.94 -17.42
N TYR A 75 14.37 13.16 -17.08
CA TYR A 75 13.66 14.01 -16.12
C TYR A 75 13.08 15.22 -16.82
N PRO A 76 11.74 15.32 -17.00
CA PRO A 76 11.11 16.44 -17.73
C PRO A 76 11.46 17.83 -17.19
N LEU A 77 11.88 17.92 -15.92
CA LEU A 77 12.27 19.16 -15.26
C LEU A 77 13.78 19.29 -15.03
N GLY A 78 14.60 18.34 -15.53
CA GLY A 78 16.05 18.36 -15.38
C GLY A 78 16.56 18.19 -13.93
N ILE A 79 15.67 17.91 -12.97
CA ILE A 79 16.01 17.72 -11.55
C ILE A 79 16.05 16.21 -11.31
N PRO A 80 17.21 15.64 -10.93
CA PRO A 80 17.27 14.24 -10.54
C PRO A 80 16.45 14.03 -9.26
N PRO A 81 15.79 12.86 -9.10
CA PRO A 81 15.12 12.53 -7.84
C PRO A 81 16.15 12.49 -6.70
N THR A 82 15.79 13.09 -5.59
CA THR A 82 16.63 13.15 -4.37
C THR A 82 16.16 12.08 -3.38
N ASP A 83 16.05 10.84 -3.83
CA ASP A 83 15.81 9.72 -2.93
C ASP A 83 17.08 9.46 -2.11
N ASP A 84 16.92 9.18 -0.82
CA ASP A 84 17.98 8.70 0.07
C ASP A 84 17.77 7.22 0.45
N ASP A 85 18.67 6.68 1.27
CA ASP A 85 18.63 5.28 1.68
C ASP A 85 17.47 4.96 2.64
N THR A 86 16.90 5.98 3.27
CA THR A 86 15.82 5.84 4.27
C THR A 86 14.47 6.22 3.69
N VAL A 87 14.43 7.29 2.91
CA VAL A 87 13.21 7.86 2.34
C VAL A 87 13.38 8.05 0.85
N CYS A 88 12.73 7.22 0.07
CA CYS A 88 12.84 7.22 -1.39
C CYS A 88 11.46 7.45 -2.07
N PRO A 89 10.89 8.64 -1.92
CA PRO A 89 9.54 8.93 -2.41
C PRO A 89 9.40 8.75 -3.91
N TYR A 90 10.41 9.05 -4.70
CA TYR A 90 10.38 8.82 -6.14
C TYR A 90 10.30 7.32 -6.47
N PHE A 91 11.15 6.51 -5.85
CA PHE A 91 11.16 5.07 -6.04
C PHE A 91 9.82 4.44 -5.61
N TRP A 92 9.29 4.86 -4.47
CA TRP A 92 8.02 4.37 -3.96
C TRP A 92 6.82 4.83 -4.81
N ALA A 93 6.85 6.04 -5.35
CA ALA A 93 5.76 6.59 -6.14
C ALA A 93 5.69 5.99 -7.55
N LYS A 94 6.82 5.60 -8.14
CA LYS A 94 6.89 5.12 -9.52
C LYS A 94 5.91 3.97 -9.84
N PRO A 95 5.90 2.84 -9.10
CA PRO A 95 4.95 1.76 -9.36
C PRO A 95 3.50 2.19 -9.08
N ILE A 96 3.27 3.05 -8.07
CA ILE A 96 1.92 3.55 -7.76
C ILE A 96 1.43 4.47 -8.87
N HIS A 97 2.31 5.30 -9.42
CA HIS A 97 1.97 6.17 -10.54
C HIS A 97 1.57 5.37 -11.80
N ALA A 98 2.17 4.21 -12.04
CA ALA A 98 1.81 3.36 -13.17
C ALA A 98 0.33 2.91 -13.11
N LEU A 99 -0.23 2.72 -11.90
CA LEU A 99 -1.64 2.38 -11.71
C LEU A 99 -2.59 3.45 -12.28
N ASN A 100 -2.16 4.71 -12.40
CA ASN A 100 -2.99 5.73 -13.01
C ASN A 100 -3.33 5.38 -14.47
N CYS A 101 -2.35 4.89 -15.23
CA CYS A 101 -2.56 4.50 -16.63
C CYS A 101 -3.21 3.11 -16.76
N GLU A 102 -2.99 2.22 -15.80
CA GLU A 102 -3.47 0.84 -15.88
C GLU A 102 -4.91 0.69 -15.40
N ILE A 103 -5.29 1.43 -14.35
CA ILE A 103 -6.57 1.22 -13.66
C ILE A 103 -7.34 2.52 -13.49
N VAL A 104 -6.69 3.57 -12.93
CA VAL A 104 -7.41 4.79 -12.50
C VAL A 104 -7.95 5.56 -13.69
N TRP A 105 -7.17 5.60 -14.78
CA TRP A 105 -7.52 6.31 -16.01
C TRP A 105 -7.61 5.33 -17.18
N PRO A 106 -8.74 4.61 -17.31
CA PRO A 106 -8.89 3.66 -18.41
C PRO A 106 -8.90 4.38 -19.76
N PRO A 107 -8.42 3.72 -20.82
CA PRO A 107 -8.34 4.32 -22.17
C PRO A 107 -9.67 4.89 -22.69
N ALA A 108 -10.79 4.38 -22.20
CA ALA A 108 -12.12 4.89 -22.55
C ALA A 108 -12.34 6.34 -22.09
N LEU A 109 -11.57 6.84 -21.13
CA LEU A 109 -11.62 8.24 -20.67
C LEU A 109 -10.70 9.17 -21.49
N ASP A 110 -9.88 8.62 -22.38
CA ASP A 110 -8.92 9.39 -23.19
C ASP A 110 -9.51 10.02 -24.47
N SER A 111 -10.78 9.73 -24.78
CA SER A 111 -11.43 10.27 -25.96
C SER A 111 -12.14 11.59 -25.64
N ASP A 112 -12.02 12.58 -26.51
CA ASP A 112 -12.69 13.89 -26.38
C ASP A 112 -14.24 13.78 -26.38
N ASP A 113 -14.78 12.65 -26.79
CA ASP A 113 -16.21 12.38 -26.97
C ASP A 113 -16.66 11.21 -26.06
N HIS A 114 -16.14 11.15 -24.83
CA HIS A 114 -16.49 10.09 -23.87
C HIS A 114 -17.89 10.33 -23.30
N PRO A 115 -18.81 9.36 -23.44
CA PRO A 115 -20.03 9.34 -22.66
C PRO A 115 -19.68 9.27 -21.16
N ALA A 116 -20.58 9.74 -20.30
CA ALA A 116 -20.42 9.55 -18.87
C ALA A 116 -20.18 8.07 -18.57
N ILE A 117 -18.98 7.73 -18.08
CA ILE A 117 -18.61 6.35 -17.80
C ILE A 117 -19.05 6.04 -16.37
N GLU A 118 -19.82 4.98 -16.22
CA GLU A 118 -20.12 4.42 -14.90
C GLU A 118 -18.88 3.68 -14.38
N LEU A 119 -18.40 4.08 -13.21
CA LEU A 119 -17.21 3.49 -12.59
C LEU A 119 -17.55 2.40 -11.57
N ASP A 120 -18.83 2.27 -11.16
CA ASP A 120 -19.28 1.19 -10.27
C ASP A 120 -19.68 -0.05 -11.08
N THR A 121 -18.74 -0.53 -11.88
CA THR A 121 -18.90 -1.71 -12.73
C THR A 121 -17.94 -2.82 -12.28
N PRO A 122 -18.26 -4.10 -12.61
CA PRO A 122 -17.35 -5.21 -12.35
C PRO A 122 -15.95 -5.01 -12.96
N GLU A 123 -15.88 -4.41 -14.14
CA GLU A 123 -14.64 -4.20 -14.89
C GLU A 123 -13.75 -3.12 -14.26
N TYR A 124 -14.34 -2.14 -13.57
CA TYR A 124 -13.59 -1.07 -12.92
C TYR A 124 -13.53 -1.25 -11.40
N ALA A 125 -14.62 -0.99 -10.69
CA ALA A 125 -14.66 -1.09 -9.23
C ALA A 125 -14.50 -2.53 -8.77
N GLY A 126 -15.05 -3.50 -9.50
CA GLY A 126 -14.93 -4.91 -9.19
C GLY A 126 -13.47 -5.39 -9.24
N ARG A 127 -12.71 -4.97 -10.26
CA ARG A 127 -11.28 -5.28 -10.33
C ARG A 127 -10.49 -4.70 -9.16
N ILE A 128 -10.77 -3.47 -8.75
CA ILE A 128 -10.10 -2.82 -7.61
C ILE A 128 -10.38 -3.59 -6.31
N GLU A 129 -11.60 -4.10 -6.15
CA GLU A 129 -12.01 -4.90 -4.99
C GLU A 129 -11.37 -6.30 -5.01
N GLU A 130 -11.39 -6.98 -6.15
CA GLU A 130 -10.84 -8.33 -6.32
C GLU A 130 -9.32 -8.37 -6.07
N GLU A 131 -8.60 -7.37 -6.57
CA GLU A 131 -7.16 -7.24 -6.35
C GLU A 131 -6.82 -6.64 -4.95
N MET A 132 -7.83 -6.31 -4.12
CA MET A 132 -7.67 -5.61 -2.84
C MET A 132 -6.75 -4.37 -2.95
N LEU A 133 -6.78 -3.67 -4.08
CA LEU A 133 -5.80 -2.66 -4.45
C LEU A 133 -5.71 -1.53 -3.42
N VAL A 134 -6.84 -1.02 -2.95
CA VAL A 134 -6.86 0.06 -1.93
C VAL A 134 -6.28 -0.43 -0.61
N GLY A 135 -6.62 -1.66 -0.19
CA GLY A 135 -6.07 -2.30 1.00
C GLY A 135 -4.56 -2.46 0.90
N LYS A 136 -4.05 -2.91 -0.26
CA LYS A 136 -2.62 -3.05 -0.53
C LYS A 136 -1.88 -1.71 -0.44
N LEU A 137 -2.42 -0.67 -1.06
CA LEU A 137 -1.80 0.67 -1.01
C LEU A 137 -1.78 1.26 0.41
N LEU A 138 -2.84 1.06 1.19
CA LEU A 138 -2.89 1.47 2.59
C LEU A 138 -1.85 0.71 3.43
N ALA A 139 -1.75 -0.60 3.27
CA ALA A 139 -0.78 -1.42 3.95
C ALA A 139 0.67 -1.02 3.60
N MET A 140 0.96 -0.83 2.31
CA MET A 140 2.26 -0.34 1.85
C MET A 140 2.62 1.01 2.48
N GLY A 141 1.67 1.96 2.51
CA GLY A 141 1.88 3.26 3.15
C GLY A 141 2.19 3.13 4.63
N GLY A 142 1.45 2.27 5.34
CA GLY A 142 1.68 2.00 6.76
C GLY A 142 3.05 1.40 7.04
N ILE A 143 3.46 0.39 6.28
CA ILE A 143 4.77 -0.28 6.43
C ILE A 143 5.92 0.70 6.13
N ARG A 144 5.83 1.49 5.07
CA ARG A 144 6.84 2.50 4.73
C ARG A 144 6.97 3.56 5.82
N MET A 145 5.82 4.05 6.32
CA MET A 145 5.81 5.01 7.42
C MET A 145 6.44 4.43 8.69
N ALA A 146 6.11 3.18 9.04
CA ALA A 146 6.69 2.50 10.19
C ALA A 146 8.20 2.34 10.02
N ALA A 147 8.69 1.95 8.85
CA ALA A 147 10.12 1.82 8.57
C ALA A 147 10.87 3.15 8.77
N VAL A 148 10.33 4.25 8.23
CA VAL A 148 10.92 5.59 8.41
C VAL A 148 10.94 6.00 9.89
N LEU A 149 9.82 5.81 10.60
CA LEU A 149 9.75 6.15 12.02
C LEU A 149 10.72 5.31 12.87
N ASN A 150 10.84 4.02 12.59
CA ASN A 150 11.77 3.15 13.27
C ASN A 150 13.24 3.54 12.99
N THR A 151 13.55 4.01 11.79
CA THR A 151 14.90 4.52 11.47
C THR A 151 15.21 5.80 12.24
N ILE A 152 14.22 6.68 12.44
CA ILE A 152 14.41 7.97 13.10
C ILE A 152 14.41 7.83 14.64
N PHE A 153 13.53 6.99 15.20
CA PHE A 153 13.24 6.92 16.62
C PHE A 153 13.56 5.58 17.25
N GLY A 154 13.80 4.53 16.45
CA GLY A 154 14.13 3.20 16.95
C GLY A 154 15.54 3.14 17.53
N ASP A 155 15.74 2.27 18.52
CA ASP A 155 17.08 1.94 18.99
C ASP A 155 17.76 1.05 17.94
N PRO A 156 19.00 1.36 17.51
CA PRO A 156 19.72 0.52 16.56
C PRO A 156 19.84 -0.95 16.99
N ALA A 157 19.84 -1.21 18.31
CA ALA A 157 19.92 -2.55 18.86
C ALA A 157 18.59 -3.35 18.74
N GLU A 158 17.44 -2.68 18.69
CA GLU A 158 16.13 -3.33 18.56
C GLU A 158 15.76 -3.55 17.09
N GLY A 159 16.33 -2.80 16.17
CA GLY A 159 16.03 -2.88 14.74
C GLY A 159 16.42 -4.22 14.09
N GLU A 160 17.48 -4.87 14.56
CA GLU A 160 17.89 -6.19 14.07
C GLU A 160 16.96 -7.33 14.56
N GLU A 161 16.32 -7.17 15.71
CA GLU A 161 15.42 -8.19 16.26
C GLU A 161 14.03 -8.18 15.61
N LEU A 162 13.54 -7.01 15.20
CA LEU A 162 12.25 -6.86 14.50
C LEU A 162 12.29 -7.35 13.05
N LEU A 163 13.45 -7.37 12.40
CA LEU A 163 13.63 -7.91 11.08
C LEU A 163 13.72 -9.45 11.05
N ASN A 164 13.88 -10.05 12.21
CA ASN A 164 13.91 -11.51 12.36
C ASN A 164 12.51 -12.07 12.54
N LEU A 165 11.73 -12.08 11.45
CA LEU A 165 10.39 -12.68 11.40
C LEU A 165 10.37 -14.17 11.80
N GLU A 166 11.51 -14.84 11.83
CA GLU A 166 11.65 -16.20 12.34
C GLU A 166 11.41 -16.31 13.86
N SER A 167 11.48 -15.21 14.60
CA SER A 167 11.22 -15.20 16.06
C SER A 167 9.75 -15.11 16.42
N ILE A 168 8.88 -14.82 15.48
CA ILE A 168 7.41 -14.66 15.68
C ILE A 168 6.67 -16.00 15.51
N GLY A 169 7.36 -17.10 15.41
CA GLY A 169 6.76 -18.45 15.56
C GLY A 169 5.52 -18.71 14.67
N ILE A 170 5.58 -18.36 13.36
CA ILE A 170 4.60 -18.73 12.34
C ILE A 170 5.17 -19.87 11.51
#